data_cdde97b2da92c73217a1689b1701fc45
#
_entry.id   cdde97b2da92c73217a1689b1701fc45
#
_cell.length_a   1.000
_cell.length_b   1.000
_cell.length_c   1.000
_cell.angle_alpha   90.00
_cell.angle_beta   90.00
_cell.angle_gamma   90.00
#
_symmetry.space_group_name_H-M   'P 1'
#
loop_
_entity.id
_entity.type
_entity.pdbx_description
1 polymer ?
#
loop_
_entity_poly.entity_id
_entity_poly.type
_entity_poly.pdbx_seq_one_letter_code
_entity_poly.pdbx_strand_id
1 'polypeptide(L)'
;MAKDTLKSLSHQVIYQVYPRNHSNAGTFAGVVADMDRIKDLGVDILYLLPIHPIGEAARKGTLGSPYSIQDYRAINPELGSIDDFKLLIEEAHKRGLKVMMDLVMNHTSRDHPWIQTQPEYYYLNKEGKMGNKVGDWSDIQDLDYDYLPLWDEMIDMLKDWVKLGVDGFRCDVAPFVPVDFWIKARNEIKKLNPDHIWLAESVHKEFLRHMRDEGFLCHSDGEMYAAFDVCYDYDIFQEAEDYFKGKKPLSAYIDRLQL
;
A
#
# COMPACT_ATOMS: atom_id res chain seq x y z
N MET A 1 0.15 -17.78 -1.47
CA MET A 1 -1.06 -17.16 -0.87
C MET A 1 -1.16 -17.58 0.60
N ALA A 2 -1.57 -16.66 1.45
CA ALA A 2 -1.88 -16.98 2.82
C ALA A 2 -2.90 -18.14 2.89
N LYS A 3 -2.79 -18.98 3.92
CA LYS A 3 -3.58 -20.24 4.00
C LYS A 3 -5.10 -20.04 4.03
N ASP A 4 -5.54 -18.84 4.42
CA ASP A 4 -6.94 -18.44 4.58
C ASP A 4 -7.44 -17.48 3.48
N THR A 5 -6.67 -17.34 2.41
CA THR A 5 -7.06 -16.53 1.24
C THR A 5 -8.37 -17.06 0.63
N LEU A 6 -9.33 -16.14 0.41
CA LEU A 6 -10.61 -16.47 -0.21
C LEU A 6 -10.41 -16.90 -1.66
N LYS A 7 -10.94 -18.05 -2.04
CA LYS A 7 -10.87 -18.57 -3.43
C LYS A 7 -11.52 -17.61 -4.44
N SER A 8 -12.57 -16.88 -4.03
CA SER A 8 -13.26 -15.92 -4.87
C SER A 8 -12.39 -14.73 -5.29
N LEU A 9 -11.31 -14.47 -4.57
CA LEU A 9 -10.40 -13.35 -4.85
C LEU A 9 -9.72 -13.48 -6.23
N SER A 10 -9.50 -14.71 -6.72
CA SER A 10 -8.92 -14.97 -8.05
C SER A 10 -9.78 -14.46 -9.22
N HIS A 11 -11.03 -14.12 -8.98
CA HIS A 11 -11.96 -13.61 -9.99
C HIS A 11 -12.31 -12.14 -9.79
N GLN A 12 -11.68 -11.44 -8.84
CA GLN A 12 -11.97 -10.05 -8.54
C GLN A 12 -11.07 -9.10 -9.33
N VAL A 13 -11.66 -7.99 -9.74
CA VAL A 13 -10.98 -6.91 -10.46
C VAL A 13 -10.72 -5.75 -9.52
N ILE A 14 -9.45 -5.36 -9.39
CA ILE A 14 -9.02 -4.22 -8.60
C ILE A 14 -8.82 -3.02 -9.55
N TYR A 15 -9.48 -1.89 -9.24
CA TYR A 15 -9.36 -0.65 -9.99
C TYR A 15 -8.74 0.43 -9.11
N GLN A 16 -7.54 0.86 -9.50
CA GLN A 16 -6.78 1.87 -8.77
C GLN A 16 -7.26 3.29 -9.08
N VAL A 17 -7.46 4.08 -8.04
CA VAL A 17 -7.83 5.49 -8.12
C VAL A 17 -6.87 6.33 -7.29
N TYR A 18 -6.32 7.38 -7.89
CA TYR A 18 -5.70 8.47 -7.15
C TYR A 18 -6.71 9.62 -7.05
N PRO A 19 -7.35 9.86 -5.89
CA PRO A 19 -8.47 10.82 -5.79
C PRO A 19 -8.12 12.20 -6.32
N ARG A 20 -6.90 12.71 -6.04
CA ARG A 20 -6.42 14.01 -6.52
C ARG A 20 -6.50 14.15 -8.05
N ASN A 21 -6.25 13.08 -8.80
CA ASN A 21 -6.18 13.11 -10.26
C ASN A 21 -7.43 12.54 -10.94
N HIS A 22 -8.36 11.95 -10.16
CA HIS A 22 -9.48 11.21 -10.71
C HIS A 22 -10.56 12.11 -11.33
N SER A 23 -10.74 13.29 -10.76
CA SER A 23 -11.74 14.26 -11.22
C SER A 23 -11.18 15.69 -11.18
N ASN A 24 -11.90 16.62 -11.80
CA ASN A 24 -11.54 18.04 -11.72
C ASN A 24 -11.57 18.59 -10.29
N ALA A 25 -12.39 18.00 -9.41
CA ALA A 25 -12.45 18.39 -7.99
C ALA A 25 -11.28 17.83 -7.18
N GLY A 26 -10.67 16.71 -7.61
CA GLY A 26 -9.57 16.07 -6.92
C GLY A 26 -9.91 15.54 -5.54
N THR A 27 -11.17 15.20 -5.27
CA THR A 27 -11.71 14.87 -3.94
C THR A 27 -12.40 13.51 -3.90
N PHE A 28 -12.71 13.01 -2.70
CA PHE A 28 -13.54 11.81 -2.51
C PHE A 28 -14.92 11.96 -3.17
N ALA A 29 -15.53 13.13 -3.10
CA ALA A 29 -16.81 13.39 -3.76
C ALA A 29 -16.72 13.19 -5.29
N GLY A 30 -15.59 13.55 -5.90
CA GLY A 30 -15.35 13.30 -7.32
C GLY A 30 -15.23 11.81 -7.66
N VAL A 31 -14.68 11.01 -6.75
CA VAL A 31 -14.64 9.54 -6.91
C VAL A 31 -16.05 8.95 -6.75
N VAL A 32 -16.81 9.39 -5.74
CA VAL A 32 -18.20 8.96 -5.52
C VAL A 32 -19.06 9.21 -6.74
N ALA A 33 -18.94 10.38 -7.37
CA ALA A 33 -19.72 10.74 -8.56
C ALA A 33 -19.45 9.83 -9.77
N ASP A 34 -18.30 9.13 -9.81
CA ASP A 34 -17.89 8.25 -10.91
C ASP A 34 -18.03 6.75 -10.59
N MET A 35 -18.51 6.39 -9.40
CA MET A 35 -18.55 4.99 -8.94
C MET A 35 -19.42 4.08 -9.81
N ASP A 36 -20.51 4.59 -10.36
CA ASP A 36 -21.40 3.80 -11.23
C ASP A 36 -20.64 3.38 -12.50
N ARG A 37 -19.91 4.30 -13.13
CA ARG A 37 -19.05 3.96 -14.28
C ARG A 37 -17.97 2.94 -13.90
N ILE A 38 -17.32 3.10 -12.74
CA ILE A 38 -16.32 2.16 -12.26
C ILE A 38 -16.95 0.78 -12.08
N LYS A 39 -18.13 0.69 -11.47
CA LYS A 39 -18.85 -0.58 -11.28
C LYS A 39 -19.23 -1.22 -12.61
N ASP A 40 -19.70 -0.44 -13.59
CA ASP A 40 -20.07 -0.91 -14.92
C ASP A 40 -18.90 -1.49 -15.73
N LEU A 41 -17.65 -1.15 -15.36
CA LEU A 41 -16.44 -1.78 -15.91
C LEU A 41 -16.21 -3.22 -15.37
N GLY A 42 -17.05 -3.70 -14.45
CA GLY A 42 -16.89 -5.02 -13.82
C GLY A 42 -15.91 -5.02 -12.65
N VAL A 43 -15.66 -3.86 -12.04
CA VAL A 43 -14.76 -3.74 -10.87
C VAL A 43 -15.43 -4.31 -9.62
N ASP A 44 -14.63 -4.98 -8.79
CA ASP A 44 -15.04 -5.52 -7.49
C ASP A 44 -14.41 -4.73 -6.33
N ILE A 45 -13.20 -4.22 -6.50
CA ILE A 45 -12.43 -3.56 -5.46
C ILE A 45 -11.96 -2.19 -5.97
N LEU A 46 -12.43 -1.14 -5.32
CA LEU A 46 -11.94 0.24 -5.49
C LEU A 46 -10.70 0.43 -4.62
N TYR A 47 -9.52 0.53 -5.24
CA TYR A 47 -8.26 0.74 -4.55
C TYR A 47 -7.85 2.21 -4.62
N LEU A 48 -7.71 2.86 -3.46
CA LEU A 48 -7.30 4.26 -3.32
C LEU A 48 -5.81 4.36 -3.00
N LEU A 49 -5.07 5.16 -3.78
CA LEU A 49 -3.71 5.57 -3.43
C LEU A 49 -3.72 6.30 -2.09
N PRO A 50 -2.53 6.52 -1.45
CA PRO A 50 -2.48 7.07 -0.10
C PRO A 50 -3.33 8.32 0.08
N ILE A 51 -4.15 8.33 1.11
CA ILE A 51 -5.14 9.37 1.41
C ILE A 51 -4.72 10.26 2.59
N HIS A 52 -3.54 10.02 3.14
CA HIS A 52 -3.00 10.71 4.31
C HIS A 52 -2.42 12.09 3.96
N PRO A 53 -2.27 13.00 4.95
CA PRO A 53 -1.50 14.23 4.78
C PRO A 53 -0.08 13.95 4.30
N ILE A 54 0.41 14.79 3.40
CA ILE A 54 1.73 14.65 2.79
C ILE A 54 2.72 15.55 3.52
N GLY A 55 3.89 15.00 3.85
CA GLY A 55 4.96 15.75 4.49
C GLY A 55 5.42 16.96 3.69
N GLU A 56 5.92 17.98 4.38
CA GLU A 56 6.44 19.21 3.80
C GLU A 56 7.97 19.27 3.80
N ALA A 57 8.60 18.64 4.79
CA ALA A 57 10.05 18.62 4.90
C ALA A 57 10.68 17.80 3.77
N ALA A 58 11.59 18.42 3.03
CA ALA A 58 12.27 17.84 1.86
C ALA A 58 11.31 17.36 0.76
N ARG A 59 10.13 17.95 0.67
CA ARG A 59 9.06 17.63 -0.29
C ARG A 59 9.59 17.62 -1.73
N LYS A 60 9.29 16.57 -2.48
CA LYS A 60 9.58 16.49 -3.92
C LYS A 60 8.49 17.16 -4.73
N GLY A 61 8.87 18.12 -5.59
CA GLY A 61 7.91 18.88 -6.40
C GLY A 61 7.03 19.82 -5.55
N THR A 62 5.96 20.35 -6.14
CA THR A 62 5.08 21.33 -5.49
C THR A 62 4.09 20.71 -4.51
N LEU A 63 3.55 19.53 -4.85
CA LEU A 63 2.48 18.88 -4.08
C LEU A 63 3.00 17.73 -3.19
N GLY A 64 4.26 17.32 -3.36
CA GLY A 64 4.85 16.20 -2.65
C GLY A 64 4.38 14.83 -3.13
N SER A 65 5.06 13.80 -2.65
CA SER A 65 4.69 12.40 -2.88
C SER A 65 3.57 11.99 -1.91
N PRO A 66 2.48 11.36 -2.38
CA PRO A 66 1.44 10.82 -1.50
C PRO A 66 1.98 9.70 -0.60
N TYR A 67 3.15 9.15 -0.91
CA TYR A 67 3.82 8.13 -0.10
C TYR A 67 4.68 8.72 1.03
N SER A 68 4.84 10.04 1.12
CA SER A 68 5.52 10.72 2.23
C SER A 68 4.49 11.08 3.31
N ILE A 69 4.15 10.10 4.16
CA ILE A 69 3.04 10.17 5.12
C ILE A 69 3.41 11.05 6.31
N GLN A 70 2.61 12.11 6.55
CA GLN A 70 2.79 13.00 7.70
C GLN A 70 1.98 12.56 8.93
N ASP A 71 0.83 11.92 8.73
CA ASP A 71 -0.02 11.40 9.80
C ASP A 71 -0.85 10.21 9.30
N TYR A 72 -0.63 9.03 9.89
CA TYR A 72 -1.33 7.80 9.52
C TYR A 72 -2.81 7.76 9.90
N ARG A 73 -3.25 8.61 10.83
CA ARG A 73 -4.64 8.61 11.35
C ARG A 73 -5.48 9.74 10.78
N ALA A 74 -4.88 10.64 9.97
CA ALA A 74 -5.55 11.76 9.37
C ALA A 74 -5.82 11.53 7.86
N ILE A 75 -6.82 12.25 7.37
CA ILE A 75 -7.11 12.39 5.94
C ILE A 75 -6.44 13.66 5.42
N ASN A 76 -5.85 13.57 4.23
CA ASN A 76 -5.35 14.75 3.52
C ASN A 76 -6.52 15.72 3.25
N PRO A 77 -6.50 16.95 3.79
CA PRO A 77 -7.61 17.89 3.68
C PRO A 77 -7.92 18.29 2.22
N GLU A 78 -6.98 18.12 1.30
CA GLU A 78 -7.23 18.34 -0.14
C GLU A 78 -8.24 17.33 -0.71
N LEU A 79 -8.33 16.13 -0.14
CA LEU A 79 -9.22 15.07 -0.62
C LEU A 79 -10.62 15.16 -0.01
N GLY A 80 -10.76 15.81 1.14
CA GLY A 80 -11.97 15.94 1.92
C GLY A 80 -11.76 15.65 3.41
N SER A 81 -12.83 15.41 4.12
CA SER A 81 -12.86 15.07 5.56
C SER A 81 -12.94 13.56 5.80
N ILE A 82 -12.83 13.15 7.06
CA ILE A 82 -13.09 11.76 7.48
C ILE A 82 -14.54 11.33 7.18
N ASP A 83 -15.49 12.25 7.24
CA ASP A 83 -16.89 11.96 6.96
C ASP A 83 -17.14 11.81 5.44
N ASP A 84 -16.40 12.56 4.60
CA ASP A 84 -16.40 12.35 3.16
C ASP A 84 -15.81 10.97 2.78
N PHE A 85 -14.79 10.52 3.50
CA PHE A 85 -14.22 9.19 3.30
C PHE A 85 -15.18 8.08 3.75
N LYS A 86 -15.87 8.23 4.89
CA LYS A 86 -16.93 7.30 5.31
C LYS A 86 -18.04 7.23 4.28
N LEU A 87 -18.48 8.37 3.76
CA LEU A 87 -19.49 8.43 2.69
C LEU A 87 -19.01 7.67 1.43
N LEU A 88 -17.73 7.82 1.04
CA LEU A 88 -17.16 7.08 -0.07
C LEU A 88 -17.25 5.56 0.17
N ILE A 89 -16.90 5.08 1.36
CA ILE A 89 -17.00 3.65 1.72
C ILE A 89 -18.46 3.17 1.64
N GLU A 90 -19.38 3.92 2.24
CA GLU A 90 -20.80 3.59 2.20
C GLU A 90 -21.37 3.52 0.77
N GLU A 91 -21.02 4.48 -0.07
CA GLU A 91 -21.46 4.51 -1.47
C GLU A 91 -20.83 3.38 -2.31
N ALA A 92 -19.59 3.00 -2.03
CA ALA A 92 -18.95 1.83 -2.62
C ALA A 92 -19.67 0.53 -2.21
N HIS A 93 -19.92 0.35 -0.92
CA HIS A 93 -20.62 -0.84 -0.40
C HIS A 93 -22.04 -0.97 -0.93
N LYS A 94 -22.80 0.13 -1.07
CA LYS A 94 -24.16 0.14 -1.70
C LYS A 94 -24.13 -0.41 -3.12
N ARG A 95 -23.02 -0.25 -3.85
CA ARG A 95 -22.81 -0.74 -5.21
C ARG A 95 -22.17 -2.13 -5.28
N GLY A 96 -21.93 -2.75 -4.12
CA GLY A 96 -21.21 -4.03 -4.03
C GLY A 96 -19.73 -3.93 -4.43
N LEU A 97 -19.13 -2.75 -4.25
CA LEU A 97 -17.69 -2.56 -4.33
C LEU A 97 -17.06 -2.70 -2.94
N LYS A 98 -15.91 -3.32 -2.86
CA LYS A 98 -15.03 -3.25 -1.68
C LYS A 98 -14.11 -2.04 -1.79
N VAL A 99 -13.66 -1.51 -0.66
CA VAL A 99 -12.69 -0.40 -0.60
C VAL A 99 -11.37 -0.91 -0.07
N MET A 100 -10.32 -0.73 -0.86
CA MET A 100 -8.93 -0.99 -0.48
C MET A 100 -8.18 0.32 -0.39
N MET A 101 -7.34 0.50 0.63
CA MET A 101 -6.49 1.67 0.75
C MET A 101 -5.01 1.31 0.70
N ASP A 102 -4.20 2.25 0.21
CA ASP A 102 -2.74 2.15 0.22
C ASP A 102 -2.19 2.43 1.61
N LEU A 103 -1.28 1.60 2.07
CA LEU A 103 -0.58 1.73 3.34
C LEU A 103 0.92 1.80 3.13
N VAL A 104 1.53 2.85 3.61
CA VAL A 104 2.97 3.06 3.60
C VAL A 104 3.53 2.71 4.97
N MET A 105 3.93 1.44 5.15
CA MET A 105 4.36 0.93 6.46
C MET A 105 5.88 0.95 6.66
N ASN A 106 6.65 1.10 5.56
CA ASN A 106 8.11 1.10 5.64
C ASN A 106 8.70 2.41 6.17
N HIS A 107 8.03 3.54 5.95
CA HIS A 107 8.59 4.86 6.23
C HIS A 107 7.51 5.91 6.51
N THR A 108 7.91 7.06 7.03
CA THR A 108 7.10 8.27 7.18
C THR A 108 7.71 9.43 6.43
N SER A 109 7.03 10.58 6.36
CA SER A 109 7.64 11.85 5.99
C SER A 109 8.70 12.27 7.04
N ARG A 110 9.55 13.20 6.66
CA ARG A 110 10.62 13.73 7.54
C ARG A 110 10.12 14.70 8.61
N ASP A 111 8.87 15.09 8.56
CA ASP A 111 8.17 15.94 9.51
C ASP A 111 6.98 15.24 10.19
N HIS A 112 6.94 13.91 10.14
CA HIS A 112 5.99 13.14 10.92
C HIS A 112 6.21 13.40 12.43
N PRO A 113 5.14 13.58 13.23
CA PRO A 113 5.28 13.87 14.67
C PRO A 113 6.16 12.89 15.44
N TRP A 114 6.22 11.64 15.05
CA TRP A 114 7.06 10.60 15.67
C TRP A 114 8.56 10.91 15.59
N ILE A 115 9.01 11.71 14.62
CA ILE A 115 10.42 12.14 14.54
C ILE A 115 10.89 12.79 15.86
N GLN A 116 9.97 13.50 16.54
CA GLN A 116 10.28 14.18 17.80
C GLN A 116 9.78 13.42 19.03
N THR A 117 8.65 12.70 18.90
CA THR A 117 7.96 12.09 20.05
C THR A 117 8.33 10.63 20.27
N GLN A 118 8.73 9.90 19.22
CA GLN A 118 9.13 8.50 19.23
C GLN A 118 10.33 8.28 18.29
N PRO A 119 11.49 8.92 18.53
CA PRO A 119 12.66 8.79 17.65
C PRO A 119 13.18 7.34 17.55
N GLU A 120 12.89 6.50 18.54
CA GLU A 120 13.22 5.07 18.56
C GLU A 120 12.46 4.23 17.53
N TYR A 121 11.42 4.78 16.89
CA TYR A 121 10.70 4.12 15.79
C TYR A 121 11.49 4.14 14.47
N TYR A 122 12.58 4.89 14.39
CA TYR A 122 13.26 5.18 13.14
C TYR A 122 14.60 4.46 12.98
N TYR A 123 14.83 3.98 11.77
CA TYR A 123 16.11 3.43 11.36
C TYR A 123 17.24 4.46 11.50
N LEU A 124 18.33 4.03 12.12
CA LEU A 124 19.56 4.81 12.23
C LEU A 124 20.62 4.24 11.27
N ASN A 125 21.20 5.11 10.46
CA ASN A 125 22.31 4.76 9.59
C ASN A 125 23.61 4.51 10.38
N LYS A 126 24.69 4.15 9.69
CA LYS A 126 26.00 3.86 10.30
C LYS A 126 26.59 5.03 11.08
N GLU A 127 26.12 6.26 10.86
CA GLU A 127 26.51 7.47 11.58
C GLU A 127 25.61 7.76 12.81
N GLY A 128 24.65 6.90 13.10
CA GLY A 128 23.69 7.09 14.18
C GLY A 128 22.64 8.17 13.90
N LYS A 129 22.41 8.52 12.64
CA LYS A 129 21.38 9.49 12.21
C LYS A 129 20.22 8.76 11.58
N MET A 130 19.00 9.29 11.78
CA MET A 130 17.84 8.83 11.04
C MET A 130 18.10 8.92 9.53
N GLY A 131 17.65 7.91 8.78
CA GLY A 131 17.93 7.81 7.35
C GLY A 131 16.92 6.95 6.61
N ASN A 132 17.25 6.70 5.36
CA ASN A 132 16.53 5.79 4.50
C ASN A 132 17.51 4.75 3.92
N LYS A 133 16.99 3.56 3.66
CA LYS A 133 17.77 2.44 3.10
C LYS A 133 17.95 2.59 1.59
N VAL A 134 17.06 3.36 0.93
CA VAL A 134 17.09 3.62 -0.51
C VAL A 134 17.42 5.09 -0.76
N GLY A 135 18.61 5.37 -1.29
CA GLY A 135 19.20 6.70 -1.34
C GLY A 135 18.36 7.78 -2.05
N ASP A 136 17.58 7.42 -3.06
CA ASP A 136 16.75 8.36 -3.83
C ASP A 136 15.47 8.80 -3.10
N TRP A 137 15.12 8.15 -1.98
CA TRP A 137 13.92 8.47 -1.20
C TRP A 137 14.19 9.55 -0.14
N SER A 138 14.66 10.70 -0.60
CA SER A 138 15.17 11.78 0.25
C SER A 138 14.11 12.53 1.06
N ASP A 139 12.83 12.35 0.75
CA ASP A 139 11.68 13.00 1.39
C ASP A 139 11.04 12.18 2.52
N ILE A 140 11.64 11.02 2.85
CA ILE A 140 11.13 10.10 3.87
C ILE A 140 12.19 9.73 4.91
N GLN A 141 11.75 9.09 6.00
CA GLN A 141 12.56 8.42 7.00
C GLN A 141 12.05 7.01 7.22
N ASP A 142 12.93 6.00 7.11
CA ASP A 142 12.56 4.60 7.30
C ASP A 142 12.29 4.28 8.77
N LEU A 143 11.30 3.40 8.98
CA LEU A 143 10.96 2.86 10.28
C LEU A 143 11.86 1.66 10.62
N ASP A 144 12.06 1.45 11.92
CA ASP A 144 12.84 0.34 12.48
C ASP A 144 11.93 -0.71 13.10
N TYR A 145 11.72 -1.78 12.40
CA TYR A 145 10.89 -2.91 12.86
C TYR A 145 11.62 -3.85 13.85
N ASP A 146 12.89 -3.63 14.17
CA ASP A 146 13.56 -4.30 15.29
C ASP A 146 13.06 -3.75 16.64
N TYR A 147 12.49 -2.54 16.63
CA TYR A 147 11.81 -1.98 17.79
C TYR A 147 10.36 -2.46 17.90
N LEU A 148 10.14 -3.52 18.65
CA LEU A 148 8.84 -4.21 18.72
C LEU A 148 7.64 -3.36 19.14
N PRO A 149 7.74 -2.32 20.03
CA PRO A 149 6.58 -1.47 20.33
C PRO A 149 5.99 -0.75 19.11
N LEU A 150 6.77 -0.49 18.05
CA LEU A 150 6.27 0.03 16.78
C LEU A 150 5.18 -0.87 16.17
N TRP A 151 5.32 -2.20 16.33
CA TRP A 151 4.36 -3.15 15.78
C TRP A 151 2.95 -2.96 16.33
N ASP A 152 2.84 -2.73 17.64
CA ASP A 152 1.54 -2.57 18.31
C ASP A 152 0.89 -1.25 17.88
N GLU A 153 1.65 -0.16 17.78
CA GLU A 153 1.17 1.13 17.27
C GLU A 153 0.65 1.02 15.84
N MET A 154 1.43 0.37 14.95
CA MET A 154 1.04 0.16 13.56
C MET A 154 -0.21 -0.70 13.45
N ILE A 155 -0.32 -1.78 14.22
CA ILE A 155 -1.50 -2.66 14.21
C ILE A 155 -2.74 -1.93 14.73
N ASP A 156 -2.61 -1.09 15.74
CA ASP A 156 -3.74 -0.29 16.26
C ASP A 156 -4.23 0.72 15.20
N MET A 157 -3.32 1.36 14.49
CA MET A 157 -3.67 2.22 13.36
C MET A 157 -4.43 1.46 12.27
N LEU A 158 -3.97 0.26 11.89
CA LEU A 158 -4.69 -0.60 10.93
C LEU A 158 -6.11 -0.93 11.39
N LYS A 159 -6.28 -1.27 12.68
CA LYS A 159 -7.60 -1.55 13.27
C LYS A 159 -8.55 -0.37 13.15
N ASP A 160 -8.06 0.87 13.28
CA ASP A 160 -8.90 2.05 13.17
C ASP A 160 -9.48 2.20 11.74
N TRP A 161 -8.69 1.97 10.71
CA TRP A 161 -9.16 1.98 9.32
C TRP A 161 -10.15 0.86 9.02
N VAL A 162 -9.91 -0.34 9.53
CA VAL A 162 -10.86 -1.47 9.39
C VAL A 162 -12.19 -1.18 10.08
N LYS A 163 -12.19 -0.57 11.25
CA LYS A 163 -13.43 -0.13 11.94
C LYS A 163 -14.23 0.91 11.16
N LEU A 164 -13.56 1.70 10.31
CA LEU A 164 -14.22 2.65 9.40
C LEU A 164 -14.87 1.96 8.19
N GLY A 165 -14.59 0.68 7.96
CA GLY A 165 -15.18 -0.10 6.87
C GLY A 165 -14.24 -0.37 5.69
N VAL A 166 -12.94 -0.14 5.83
CA VAL A 166 -11.95 -0.52 4.81
C VAL A 166 -11.86 -2.04 4.71
N ASP A 167 -11.99 -2.59 3.49
CA ASP A 167 -12.08 -4.03 3.21
C ASP A 167 -10.74 -4.66 2.84
N GLY A 168 -9.73 -3.86 2.54
CA GLY A 168 -8.42 -4.36 2.17
C GLY A 168 -7.33 -3.31 2.26
N PHE A 169 -6.10 -3.80 2.35
CA PHE A 169 -4.90 -2.99 2.31
C PHE A 169 -3.99 -3.39 1.16
N ARG A 170 -3.53 -2.42 0.39
CA ARG A 170 -2.35 -2.55 -0.45
C ARG A 170 -1.17 -1.99 0.32
N CYS A 171 -0.16 -2.80 0.55
CA CYS A 171 0.97 -2.42 1.36
C CYS A 171 2.15 -2.05 0.47
N ASP A 172 2.52 -0.77 0.55
CA ASP A 172 3.62 -0.16 -0.20
C ASP A 172 4.96 -0.79 0.21
N VAL A 173 5.78 -1.14 -0.78
CA VAL A 173 7.08 -1.80 -0.62
C VAL A 173 7.10 -2.83 0.52
N ALA A 174 6.06 -3.64 0.61
CA ALA A 174 5.84 -4.61 1.66
C ALA A 174 7.04 -5.52 1.98
N PRO A 175 7.91 -5.89 1.01
CA PRO A 175 9.12 -6.66 1.24
C PRO A 175 10.13 -6.07 2.22
N PHE A 176 10.09 -4.77 2.51
CA PHE A 176 11.01 -4.12 3.46
C PHE A 176 10.55 -4.18 4.91
N VAL A 177 9.33 -4.63 5.15
CA VAL A 177 8.75 -4.83 6.48
C VAL A 177 8.78 -6.32 6.81
N PRO A 178 9.17 -6.72 8.04
CA PRO A 178 9.28 -8.13 8.40
C PRO A 178 7.99 -8.92 8.15
N VAL A 179 8.12 -10.11 7.54
CA VAL A 179 6.96 -10.97 7.28
C VAL A 179 6.23 -11.38 8.57
N ASP A 180 6.96 -11.51 9.68
CA ASP A 180 6.37 -11.82 10.99
C ASP A 180 5.46 -10.69 11.50
N PHE A 181 5.81 -9.42 11.22
CA PHE A 181 4.92 -8.29 11.46
C PHE A 181 3.63 -8.44 10.66
N TRP A 182 3.73 -8.73 9.35
CA TRP A 182 2.56 -8.90 8.49
C TRP A 182 1.67 -10.05 8.95
N ILE A 183 2.25 -11.17 9.37
CA ILE A 183 1.51 -12.31 9.95
C ILE A 183 0.76 -11.87 11.21
N LYS A 184 1.43 -11.15 12.13
CA LYS A 184 0.81 -10.62 13.35
C LYS A 184 -0.33 -9.65 13.02
N ALA A 185 -0.07 -8.69 12.12
CA ALA A 185 -1.05 -7.69 11.69
C ALA A 185 -2.29 -8.36 11.06
N ARG A 186 -2.08 -9.29 10.11
CA ARG A 186 -3.16 -10.07 9.49
C ARG A 186 -4.02 -10.79 10.54
N ASN A 187 -3.39 -11.48 11.49
CA ASN A 187 -4.11 -12.21 12.54
C ASN A 187 -4.94 -11.29 13.44
N GLU A 188 -4.44 -10.08 13.74
CA GLU A 188 -5.17 -9.10 14.54
C GLU A 188 -6.34 -8.48 13.76
N ILE A 189 -6.13 -8.15 12.50
CA ILE A 189 -7.17 -7.57 11.64
C ILE A 189 -8.27 -8.60 11.34
N LYS A 190 -7.92 -9.87 11.16
CA LYS A 190 -8.88 -10.96 10.94
C LYS A 190 -9.90 -11.10 12.07
N LYS A 191 -9.57 -10.70 13.29
CA LYS A 191 -10.52 -10.69 14.42
C LYS A 191 -11.65 -9.66 14.23
N LEU A 192 -11.41 -8.60 13.46
CA LEU A 192 -12.37 -7.54 13.16
C LEU A 192 -13.08 -7.79 11.82
N ASN A 193 -12.34 -8.18 10.81
CA ASN A 193 -12.84 -8.50 9.47
C ASN A 193 -12.15 -9.77 8.95
N PRO A 194 -12.81 -10.95 9.04
CA PRO A 194 -12.24 -12.22 8.57
C PRO A 194 -11.92 -12.25 7.08
N ASP A 195 -12.63 -11.44 6.28
CA ASP A 195 -12.53 -11.40 4.82
C ASP A 195 -11.66 -10.23 4.32
N HIS A 196 -10.88 -9.60 5.21
CA HIS A 196 -10.01 -8.49 4.88
C HIS A 196 -8.92 -8.92 3.89
N ILE A 197 -8.72 -8.12 2.83
CA ILE A 197 -7.83 -8.45 1.70
C ILE A 197 -6.47 -7.80 1.89
N TRP A 198 -5.40 -8.57 1.64
CA TRP A 198 -4.03 -8.10 1.74
C TRP A 198 -3.31 -8.24 0.39
N LEU A 199 -2.95 -7.08 -0.18
CA LEU A 199 -2.19 -6.97 -1.43
C LEU A 199 -0.79 -6.40 -1.14
N ALA A 200 0.26 -7.16 -1.43
CA ALA A 200 1.63 -6.69 -1.33
C ALA A 200 2.07 -6.02 -2.63
N GLU A 201 2.64 -4.82 -2.53
CA GLU A 201 3.52 -4.38 -3.58
C GLU A 201 4.83 -5.14 -3.47
N SER A 202 5.12 -5.94 -4.48
CA SER A 202 6.37 -6.65 -4.64
C SER A 202 7.49 -5.71 -5.12
N VAL A 203 8.70 -6.22 -5.21
CA VAL A 203 9.83 -5.52 -5.82
C VAL A 203 10.50 -6.42 -6.86
N HIS A 204 11.13 -5.83 -7.85
CA HIS A 204 11.87 -6.58 -8.86
C HIS A 204 13.01 -7.40 -8.21
N LYS A 205 13.23 -8.59 -8.72
CA LYS A 205 14.22 -9.55 -8.17
C LYS A 205 15.65 -8.98 -8.11
N GLU A 206 16.01 -8.12 -9.06
CA GLU A 206 17.33 -7.45 -9.08
C GLU A 206 17.44 -6.47 -7.91
N PHE A 207 16.38 -5.73 -7.63
CA PHE A 207 16.33 -4.80 -6.50
C PHE A 207 16.33 -5.56 -5.16
N LEU A 208 15.59 -6.66 -5.06
CA LEU A 208 15.61 -7.55 -3.89
C LEU A 208 17.05 -8.04 -3.60
N ARG A 209 17.76 -8.53 -4.62
CA ARG A 209 19.15 -8.97 -4.47
C ARG A 209 20.05 -7.85 -4.01
N HIS A 210 19.95 -6.69 -4.67
CA HIS A 210 20.74 -5.51 -4.28
C HIS A 210 20.54 -5.14 -2.80
N MET A 211 19.30 -5.08 -2.33
CA MET A 211 19.01 -4.75 -0.92
C MET A 211 19.56 -5.79 0.06
N ARG A 212 19.49 -7.08 -0.28
CA ARG A 212 20.09 -8.15 0.53
C ARG A 212 21.61 -8.10 0.52
N ASP A 213 22.25 -7.78 -0.59
CA ASP A 213 23.70 -7.62 -0.72
C ASP A 213 24.21 -6.44 0.13
N GLU A 214 23.41 -5.36 0.25
CA GLU A 214 23.66 -4.23 1.15
C GLU A 214 23.36 -4.56 2.63
N GLY A 215 22.87 -5.76 2.93
CA GLY A 215 22.57 -6.22 4.29
C GLY A 215 21.21 -5.80 4.83
N PHE A 216 20.29 -5.34 3.98
CA PHE A 216 18.94 -4.98 4.38
C PHE A 216 17.95 -6.13 4.24
N LEU A 217 16.93 -6.13 5.11
CA LEU A 217 15.79 -7.01 4.98
C LEU A 217 15.05 -6.67 3.67
N CYS A 218 14.80 -7.70 2.87
CA CYS A 218 13.93 -7.61 1.72
C CYS A 218 13.37 -9.00 1.39
N HIS A 219 12.06 -9.17 1.43
CA HIS A 219 11.40 -10.45 1.20
C HIS A 219 11.09 -10.68 -0.27
N SER A 220 11.14 -11.95 -0.69
CA SER A 220 10.63 -12.41 -1.98
C SER A 220 9.12 -12.58 -1.95
N ASP A 221 8.48 -12.65 -3.13
CA ASP A 221 7.03 -12.91 -3.24
C ASP A 221 6.64 -14.23 -2.56
N GLY A 222 7.48 -15.26 -2.69
CA GLY A 222 7.25 -16.54 -2.02
C GLY A 222 7.18 -16.43 -0.50
N GLU A 223 8.01 -15.55 0.11
CA GLU A 223 7.98 -15.25 1.54
C GLU A 223 6.76 -14.39 1.90
N MET A 224 6.43 -13.38 1.06
CA MET A 224 5.27 -12.51 1.29
C MET A 224 3.94 -13.27 1.28
N TYR A 225 3.82 -14.34 0.51
CA TYR A 225 2.63 -15.19 0.52
C TYR A 225 2.36 -15.92 1.86
N ALA A 226 3.26 -15.81 2.85
CA ALA A 226 2.95 -16.25 4.21
C ALA A 226 1.88 -15.37 4.88
N ALA A 227 1.76 -14.10 4.48
CA ALA A 227 0.86 -13.10 5.08
C ALA A 227 -0.11 -12.45 4.08
N PHE A 228 0.17 -12.47 2.79
CA PHE A 228 -0.59 -11.76 1.75
C PHE A 228 -1.42 -12.69 0.88
N ASP A 229 -2.56 -12.18 0.42
CA ASP A 229 -3.46 -12.89 -0.49
C ASP A 229 -3.01 -12.75 -1.94
N VAL A 230 -2.48 -11.58 -2.29
CA VAL A 230 -2.06 -11.20 -3.64
C VAL A 230 -0.73 -10.44 -3.55
N CYS A 231 0.15 -10.67 -4.51
CA CYS A 231 1.35 -9.87 -4.74
C CYS A 231 1.32 -9.30 -6.15
N TYR A 232 1.96 -8.15 -6.37
CA TYR A 232 2.18 -7.63 -7.72
C TYR A 232 3.12 -8.57 -8.46
N ASP A 233 2.81 -8.83 -9.73
CA ASP A 233 3.65 -9.67 -10.58
C ASP A 233 4.56 -8.81 -11.46
N TYR A 234 5.60 -8.26 -10.86
CA TYR A 234 6.60 -7.48 -11.59
C TYR A 234 7.51 -8.35 -12.47
N ASP A 235 7.57 -9.65 -12.24
CA ASP A 235 8.45 -10.55 -13.01
C ASP A 235 7.96 -10.78 -14.43
N ILE A 236 6.66 -10.65 -14.67
CA ILE A 236 6.06 -10.80 -16.02
C ILE A 236 5.47 -9.50 -16.58
N PHE A 237 5.46 -8.44 -15.80
CA PHE A 237 4.87 -7.15 -16.20
C PHE A 237 5.45 -6.64 -17.52
N GLN A 238 6.78 -6.79 -17.74
CA GLN A 238 7.43 -6.32 -18.95
C GLN A 238 6.94 -7.04 -20.20
N GLU A 239 6.67 -8.35 -20.12
CA GLU A 239 6.13 -9.13 -21.23
C GLU A 239 4.70 -8.70 -21.59
N ALA A 240 3.88 -8.44 -20.57
CA ALA A 240 2.53 -7.91 -20.76
C ALA A 240 2.58 -6.53 -21.42
N GLU A 241 3.42 -5.63 -20.92
CA GLU A 241 3.60 -4.29 -21.49
C GLU A 241 4.10 -4.34 -22.94
N ASP A 242 5.08 -5.18 -23.23
CA ASP A 242 5.62 -5.37 -24.59
C ASP A 242 4.56 -5.93 -25.55
N TYR A 243 3.68 -6.80 -25.07
CA TYR A 243 2.54 -7.26 -25.86
C TYR A 243 1.56 -6.11 -26.18
N PHE A 244 1.14 -5.35 -25.16
CA PHE A 244 0.21 -4.22 -25.36
C PHE A 244 0.80 -3.11 -26.23
N LYS A 245 2.12 -2.94 -26.23
CA LYS A 245 2.86 -2.01 -27.11
C LYS A 245 3.13 -2.59 -28.51
N GLY A 246 2.69 -3.81 -28.79
CA GLY A 246 2.92 -4.48 -30.08
C GLY A 246 4.36 -4.90 -30.36
N LYS A 247 5.21 -4.96 -29.32
CA LYS A 247 6.63 -5.35 -29.44
C LYS A 247 6.85 -6.85 -29.40
N LYS A 248 5.98 -7.59 -28.71
CA LYS A 248 6.04 -9.05 -28.56
C LYS A 248 4.68 -9.68 -28.83
N PRO A 249 4.64 -10.96 -29.29
CA PRO A 249 3.39 -11.69 -29.45
C PRO A 249 2.82 -12.09 -28.09
N LEU A 250 1.50 -12.33 -28.02
CA LEU A 250 0.81 -12.81 -26.80
C LEU A 250 1.42 -14.11 -26.26
N SER A 251 1.93 -14.99 -27.14
CA SER A 251 2.58 -16.24 -26.72
C SER A 251 3.75 -16.00 -25.77
N ALA A 252 4.55 -14.96 -25.97
CA ALA A 252 5.68 -14.64 -25.07
C ALA A 252 5.21 -14.32 -23.65
N TYR A 253 4.07 -13.66 -23.50
CA TYR A 253 3.45 -13.39 -22.19
C TYR A 253 2.89 -14.69 -21.56
N ILE A 254 2.16 -15.50 -22.37
CA ILE A 254 1.58 -16.76 -21.90
C ILE A 254 2.66 -17.76 -21.48
N ASP A 255 3.73 -17.90 -22.25
CA ASP A 255 4.85 -18.79 -21.95
C ASP A 255 5.51 -18.39 -20.61
N ARG A 256 5.56 -17.08 -20.33
CA ARG A 256 6.12 -16.58 -19.06
C ARG A 256 5.23 -16.86 -17.85
N LEU A 257 3.91 -16.86 -18.02
CA LEU A 257 2.95 -17.23 -16.98
C LEU A 257 3.06 -18.71 -16.54
N GLN A 258 3.68 -19.56 -17.35
CA GLN A 258 3.80 -20.99 -17.10
C GLN A 258 5.11 -21.40 -16.42
N LEU A 259 6.02 -20.47 -16.20
CA LEU A 259 7.31 -20.68 -15.53
C LEU A 259 7.22 -20.42 -14.02
#